data_c30f107726d8f65fa19568750e733453
#
_entry.id   c30f107726d8f65fa19568750e733453
#
_cell.length_a   1.000
_cell.length_b   1.000
_cell.length_c   1.000
_cell.angle_alpha   90.00
_cell.angle_beta   90.00
_cell.angle_gamma   90.00
#
_symmetry.space_group_name_H-M   'P 1'
#
loop_
_entity.id
_entity.type
_entity.pdbx_description
1 polymer ?
#
loop_
_entity_poly.entity_id
_entity_poly.type
_entity_poly.pdbx_seq_one_letter_code
_entity_poly.pdbx_strand_id
1 'polypeptide(L)'
;MHAHRIGSLELDNYQRAARVILANHVVTRSYPDRVALSLIRRWATELREDLAELFGYRLEVTETTARLFPVLDELDPGRPARTVTERVFDRRRYAYLALALAALGRAGDQITLSELAEQVSAYAAEIDGLELAPDRAADRDAFVDAVGWLATRGALTLADGDAGGWAADPEAGEALYDIDRPVVFALFRPPRALQHLHSVTGLFGEEPTTEAGTPAALARAVRRAVVERPVVYAADLGPDQRAVLAQERVIAEVEAFTGLRAERRAEGVALIDTSGRLSDVRFPGTGTVAQVALLLIAEIADLVLDIDNPLPQRVPGPDAAAELVAALDAAIPASTLFAPMVEDGDEPAAEPEAGPEPVRYPFVAADRVRETVGMLADRYGATFAAHWLADVPALTAEVVELLRRLRLVRPVADGVLVLPALARYRGAVVTVRTRRTEELFVGTGREGI
;
A
#
# COMPACT_ATOMS: atom_id res chain seq x y z
N MET A 1 25.75 10.03 -2.06
CA MET A 1 25.07 8.90 -1.39
C MET A 1 25.91 8.36 -0.25
N HIS A 2 25.38 8.31 0.97
CA HIS A 2 26.10 7.91 2.19
C HIS A 2 26.29 6.39 2.31
N ALA A 3 25.35 5.58 1.80
CA ALA A 3 25.43 4.11 1.89
C ALA A 3 26.78 3.53 1.44
N HIS A 4 27.46 4.17 0.48
CA HIS A 4 28.81 3.74 0.04
C HIS A 4 29.95 4.09 1.00
N ARG A 5 29.71 4.95 1.99
CA ARG A 5 30.70 5.43 2.96
C ARG A 5 30.53 4.79 4.35
N ILE A 6 29.38 4.17 4.58
CA ILE A 6 29.06 3.52 5.86
C ILE A 6 29.80 2.17 5.92
N GLY A 7 30.43 1.89 7.06
CA GLY A 7 31.14 0.62 7.29
C GLY A 7 30.16 -0.57 7.29
N SER A 8 30.62 -1.72 6.84
CA SER A 8 29.78 -2.92 6.62
C SER A 8 28.99 -3.35 7.87
N LEU A 9 29.52 -3.15 9.07
CA LEU A 9 28.85 -3.49 10.34
C LEU A 9 27.64 -2.58 10.66
N GLU A 10 27.62 -1.36 10.14
CA GLU A 10 26.56 -0.38 10.37
C GLU A 10 25.61 -0.25 9.21
N LEU A 11 26.02 -0.73 8.03
CA LEU A 11 25.25 -0.60 6.79
C LEU A 11 23.87 -1.28 6.88
N ASP A 12 23.77 -2.44 7.51
CA ASP A 12 22.49 -3.13 7.69
C ASP A 12 21.50 -2.29 8.53
N ASN A 13 22.01 -1.63 9.59
CA ASN A 13 21.18 -0.74 10.42
C ASN A 13 20.71 0.51 9.63
N TYR A 14 21.59 1.09 8.81
CA TYR A 14 21.25 2.20 7.94
C TYR A 14 20.18 1.79 6.91
N GLN A 15 20.39 0.68 6.21
CA GLN A 15 19.45 0.13 5.24
C GLN A 15 18.11 -0.25 5.87
N ARG A 16 18.13 -0.77 7.11
CA ARG A 16 16.91 -1.03 7.87
C ARG A 16 16.16 0.27 8.18
N ALA A 17 16.86 1.33 8.60
CA ALA A 17 16.26 2.64 8.84
C ALA A 17 15.62 3.22 7.55
N ALA A 18 16.32 3.09 6.41
CA ALA A 18 15.83 3.51 5.11
C ALA A 18 14.53 2.76 4.73
N ARG A 19 14.50 1.43 4.86
CA ARG A 19 13.30 0.63 4.58
C ARG A 19 12.13 0.96 5.51
N VAL A 20 12.39 1.16 6.79
CA VAL A 20 11.35 1.51 7.77
C VAL A 20 10.67 2.82 7.40
N ILE A 21 11.43 3.86 7.06
CA ILE A 21 10.83 5.15 6.72
C ILE A 21 10.14 5.14 5.33
N LEU A 22 10.68 4.39 4.37
CA LEU A 22 10.04 4.20 3.07
C LEU A 22 8.71 3.45 3.17
N ALA A 23 8.63 2.43 4.04
CA ALA A 23 7.44 1.61 4.19
C ALA A 23 6.31 2.30 4.97
N ASN A 24 6.65 3.17 5.94
CA ASN A 24 5.66 3.70 6.89
C ASN A 24 5.34 5.18 6.69
N HIS A 25 6.21 5.96 6.08
CA HIS A 25 6.12 7.41 5.86
C HIS A 25 5.98 8.24 7.14
N VAL A 26 5.33 7.74 8.18
CA VAL A 26 5.30 8.29 9.54
C VAL A 26 5.77 7.24 10.51
N VAL A 27 6.75 7.59 11.32
CA VAL A 27 7.28 6.74 12.39
C VAL A 27 7.22 7.52 13.68
N THR A 28 6.67 6.90 14.73
CA THR A 28 6.50 7.51 16.05
C THR A 28 7.21 6.67 17.11
N ARG A 29 7.09 7.04 18.38
CA ARG A 29 7.65 6.28 19.50
C ARG A 29 7.08 4.86 19.63
N SER A 30 5.86 4.64 19.15
CA SER A 30 5.13 3.37 19.22
C SER A 30 4.93 2.68 17.87
N TYR A 31 5.02 3.41 16.76
CA TYR A 31 4.72 2.92 15.42
C TYR A 31 5.92 3.05 14.45
N PRO A 32 6.21 2.02 13.63
CA PRO A 32 5.60 0.68 13.58
C PRO A 32 6.00 -0.19 14.78
N ASP A 33 7.09 0.13 15.45
CA ASP A 33 7.59 -0.49 16.67
C ASP A 33 8.38 0.52 17.50
N ARG A 34 8.71 0.13 18.76
CA ARG A 34 9.36 1.03 19.74
C ARG A 34 10.83 1.38 19.42
N VAL A 35 11.47 0.67 18.48
CA VAL A 35 12.89 0.90 18.14
C VAL A 35 13.06 1.69 16.83
N ALA A 36 12.03 1.74 16.01
CA ALA A 36 12.05 2.33 14.67
C ALA A 36 12.47 3.82 14.69
N LEU A 37 11.85 4.63 15.54
CA LEU A 37 12.16 6.06 15.63
C LEU A 37 13.62 6.31 16.07
N SER A 38 14.11 5.58 17.06
CA SER A 38 15.49 5.73 17.53
C SER A 38 16.50 5.33 16.45
N LEU A 39 16.18 4.29 15.68
CA LEU A 39 16.98 3.85 14.55
C LEU A 39 17.05 4.93 13.46
N ILE A 40 15.92 5.53 13.07
CA ILE A 40 15.89 6.62 12.09
C ILE A 40 16.62 7.85 12.60
N ARG A 41 16.45 8.22 13.88
CA ARG A 41 17.14 9.37 14.49
C ARG A 41 18.64 9.23 14.45
N ARG A 42 19.17 8.03 14.64
CA ARG A 42 20.60 7.73 14.54
C ARG A 42 21.17 8.10 13.16
N TRP A 43 20.39 7.90 12.10
CA TRP A 43 20.78 8.10 10.70
C TRP A 43 20.08 9.29 10.05
N ALA A 44 19.56 10.23 10.86
CA ALA A 44 18.67 11.28 10.36
C ALA A 44 19.31 12.21 9.32
N THR A 45 20.61 12.50 9.45
CA THR A 45 21.34 13.36 8.52
C THR A 45 21.57 12.64 7.19
N GLU A 46 22.13 11.45 7.24
CA GLU A 46 22.45 10.64 6.08
C GLU A 46 21.18 10.26 5.29
N LEU A 47 20.13 9.86 6.01
CA LEU A 47 18.83 9.54 5.38
C LEU A 47 18.20 10.76 4.72
N ARG A 48 18.28 11.95 5.35
CA ARG A 48 17.71 13.17 4.76
C ARG A 48 18.39 13.52 3.45
N GLU A 49 19.71 13.45 3.41
CA GLU A 49 20.50 13.77 2.23
C GLU A 49 20.30 12.71 1.13
N ASP A 50 20.38 11.43 1.46
CA ASP A 50 20.21 10.36 0.46
C ASP A 50 18.78 10.28 -0.09
N LEU A 51 17.74 10.48 0.74
CA LEU A 51 16.35 10.51 0.29
C LEU A 51 16.08 11.70 -0.64
N ALA A 52 16.64 12.86 -0.34
CA ALA A 52 16.52 14.04 -1.20
C ALA A 52 17.29 13.85 -2.54
N GLU A 53 18.52 13.36 -2.49
CA GLU A 53 19.36 13.13 -3.68
C GLU A 53 18.76 12.07 -4.60
N LEU A 54 18.39 10.90 -4.04
CA LEU A 54 17.98 9.73 -4.83
C LEU A 54 16.54 9.82 -5.32
N PHE A 55 15.62 10.36 -4.52
CA PHE A 55 14.18 10.28 -4.76
C PHE A 55 13.48 11.64 -4.80
N GLY A 56 14.15 12.73 -4.39
CA GLY A 56 13.53 14.03 -4.20
C GLY A 56 12.62 14.08 -2.95
N TYR A 57 12.71 13.11 -2.05
CA TYR A 57 11.88 13.04 -0.85
C TYR A 57 12.42 13.93 0.26
N ARG A 58 11.53 14.57 1.00
CA ARG A 58 11.88 15.36 2.17
C ARG A 58 11.63 14.56 3.45
N LEU A 59 12.64 14.43 4.30
CA LEU A 59 12.54 13.79 5.61
C LEU A 59 12.63 14.82 6.73
N GLU A 60 11.62 14.87 7.59
CA GLU A 60 11.63 15.62 8.85
C GLU A 60 11.75 14.66 10.02
N VAL A 61 12.70 14.89 10.91
CA VAL A 61 12.91 14.07 12.11
C VAL A 61 12.91 14.99 13.32
N THR A 62 12.04 14.69 14.28
CA THR A 62 11.90 15.36 15.56
C THR A 62 12.22 14.42 16.71
N GLU A 63 11.98 14.82 17.94
CA GLU A 63 12.12 13.96 19.10
C GLU A 63 11.06 12.84 19.17
N THR A 64 9.85 13.10 18.66
CA THR A 64 8.70 12.23 18.79
C THR A 64 8.29 11.56 17.50
N THR A 65 8.70 12.10 16.35
CA THR A 65 8.27 11.65 15.03
C THR A 65 9.39 11.71 13.99
N ALA A 66 9.30 10.82 13.00
CA ALA A 66 9.97 10.96 11.71
C ALA A 66 8.91 10.92 10.61
N ARG A 67 8.87 11.95 9.75
CA ARG A 67 7.90 12.09 8.66
C ARG A 67 8.62 12.19 7.32
N LEU A 68 8.31 11.25 6.43
CA LEU A 68 8.69 11.29 5.03
C LEU A 68 7.60 11.99 4.22
N PHE A 69 7.99 12.94 3.39
CA PHE A 69 7.13 13.58 2.41
C PHE A 69 7.57 13.07 1.03
N PRO A 70 6.87 12.06 0.50
CA PRO A 70 7.18 11.54 -0.83
C PRO A 70 6.77 12.53 -1.91
N VAL A 71 7.40 12.42 -3.07
CA VAL A 71 6.90 12.94 -4.35
C VAL A 71 6.18 11.80 -5.03
N LEU A 72 4.90 11.96 -5.32
CA LEU A 72 4.10 10.94 -5.98
C LEU A 72 4.08 11.24 -7.49
N ASP A 73 4.44 10.26 -8.29
CA ASP A 73 4.36 10.37 -9.75
C ASP A 73 2.96 10.03 -10.28
N GLU A 74 2.21 9.22 -9.52
CA GLU A 74 0.83 8.82 -9.83
C GLU A 74 0.07 8.43 -8.56
N LEU A 75 -1.26 8.38 -8.61
CA LEU A 75 -2.05 7.77 -7.54
C LEU A 75 -1.90 6.25 -7.57
N ASP A 76 -1.56 5.66 -6.43
CA ASP A 76 -1.54 4.21 -6.26
C ASP A 76 -2.69 3.76 -5.33
N PRO A 77 -3.79 3.22 -5.86
CA PRO A 77 -4.87 2.67 -5.05
C PRO A 77 -4.50 1.35 -4.36
N GLY A 78 -3.30 0.83 -4.62
CA GLY A 78 -2.84 -0.47 -4.13
C GLY A 78 -2.51 -0.54 -2.64
N ARG A 79 -2.43 0.62 -1.94
CA ARG A 79 -2.06 0.70 -0.51
C ARG A 79 -3.08 1.46 0.32
N PRO A 80 -4.33 1.02 0.39
CA PRO A 80 -5.33 1.67 1.22
C PRO A 80 -4.98 1.53 2.70
N ALA A 81 -5.47 2.47 3.52
CA ALA A 81 -5.46 2.30 4.97
C ALA A 81 -6.28 1.07 5.37
N ARG A 82 -5.86 0.40 6.45
CA ARG A 82 -6.51 -0.79 6.97
C ARG A 82 -6.83 -0.62 8.45
N THR A 83 -7.91 -1.25 8.88
CA THR A 83 -8.27 -1.36 10.29
C THR A 83 -7.29 -2.28 11.02
N VAL A 84 -7.37 -2.34 12.34
CA VAL A 84 -6.60 -3.30 13.16
C VAL A 84 -6.91 -4.76 12.76
N THR A 85 -8.11 -5.01 12.21
CA THR A 85 -8.52 -6.33 11.71
C THR A 85 -8.24 -6.52 10.22
N GLU A 86 -7.36 -5.71 9.62
CA GLU A 86 -6.92 -5.76 8.22
C GLU A 86 -8.02 -5.45 7.19
N ARG A 87 -9.20 -4.95 7.59
CA ARG A 87 -10.23 -4.50 6.66
C ARG A 87 -9.82 -3.19 5.99
N VAL A 88 -9.97 -3.10 4.67
CA VAL A 88 -9.68 -1.88 3.90
C VAL A 88 -10.61 -0.74 4.30
N PHE A 89 -10.05 0.47 4.43
CA PHE A 89 -10.85 1.67 4.67
C PHE A 89 -11.71 1.99 3.45
N ASP A 90 -12.98 2.26 3.72
CA ASP A 90 -13.91 2.85 2.77
C ASP A 90 -13.92 4.40 2.87
N ARG A 91 -14.69 5.06 2.00
CA ARG A 91 -14.81 6.53 1.99
C ARG A 91 -15.23 7.09 3.34
N ARG A 92 -16.13 6.41 4.05
CA ARG A 92 -16.65 6.85 5.36
C ARG A 92 -15.55 6.84 6.41
N ARG A 93 -14.75 5.78 6.48
CA ARG A 93 -13.61 5.69 7.41
C ARG A 93 -12.57 6.76 7.16
N TYR A 94 -12.25 7.02 5.88
CA TYR A 94 -11.35 8.11 5.52
C TYR A 94 -11.90 9.49 5.91
N ALA A 95 -13.21 9.73 5.72
CA ALA A 95 -13.84 10.98 6.11
C ALA A 95 -13.78 11.18 7.63
N TYR A 96 -14.16 10.15 8.41
CA TYR A 96 -14.07 10.23 9.87
C TYR A 96 -12.64 10.39 10.37
N LEU A 97 -11.66 9.74 9.73
CA LEU A 97 -10.24 9.93 10.03
C LEU A 97 -9.81 11.39 9.82
N ALA A 98 -10.19 12.00 8.68
CA ALA A 98 -9.84 13.38 8.38
C ALA A 98 -10.50 14.36 9.37
N LEU A 99 -11.78 14.17 9.69
CA LEU A 99 -12.52 15.00 10.66
C LEU A 99 -11.99 14.81 12.09
N ALA A 100 -11.65 13.58 12.49
CA ALA A 100 -11.04 13.32 13.78
C ALA A 100 -9.68 14.02 13.92
N LEU A 101 -8.83 14.00 12.87
CA LEU A 101 -7.56 14.73 12.86
C LEU A 101 -7.77 16.25 12.98
N ALA A 102 -8.81 16.80 12.33
CA ALA A 102 -9.16 18.22 12.44
C ALA A 102 -9.63 18.59 13.86
N ALA A 103 -10.44 17.73 14.50
CA ALA A 103 -10.90 17.88 15.88
C ALA A 103 -9.72 17.81 16.86
N LEU A 104 -8.89 16.77 16.76
CA LEU A 104 -7.72 16.55 17.63
C LEU A 104 -6.68 17.68 17.53
N GLY A 105 -6.53 18.32 16.36
CA GLY A 105 -5.65 19.46 16.19
C GLY A 105 -6.05 20.68 17.03
N ARG A 106 -7.31 20.75 17.49
CA ARG A 106 -7.88 21.85 18.29
C ARG A 106 -8.20 21.44 19.74
N ALA A 107 -8.24 20.14 20.03
CA ALA A 107 -8.57 19.58 21.34
C ALA A 107 -7.48 19.95 22.40
N GLY A 108 -7.78 19.71 23.68
CA GLY A 108 -6.81 19.76 24.78
C GLY A 108 -5.76 18.66 24.73
N ASP A 109 -5.23 18.27 25.88
CA ASP A 109 -4.25 17.18 25.98
C ASP A 109 -4.94 15.81 26.10
N GLN A 110 -6.22 15.79 26.45
CA GLN A 110 -7.06 14.60 26.55
C GLN A 110 -8.41 14.85 25.86
N ILE A 111 -9.05 13.78 25.44
CA ILE A 111 -10.39 13.79 24.86
C ILE A 111 -11.09 12.46 25.15
N THR A 112 -12.39 12.53 25.45
CA THR A 112 -13.22 11.31 25.50
C THR A 112 -13.68 10.92 24.09
N LEU A 113 -14.02 9.64 23.93
CA LEU A 113 -14.51 9.14 22.64
C LEU A 113 -15.86 9.78 22.28
N SER A 114 -16.72 10.01 23.25
CA SER A 114 -17.99 10.72 23.08
C SER A 114 -17.79 12.17 22.63
N GLU A 115 -16.88 12.91 23.26
CA GLU A 115 -16.53 14.28 22.89
C GLU A 115 -15.98 14.36 21.46
N LEU A 116 -15.09 13.42 21.08
CA LEU A 116 -14.55 13.35 19.73
C LEU A 116 -15.64 13.02 18.71
N ALA A 117 -16.57 12.10 19.04
CA ALA A 117 -17.70 11.75 18.18
C ALA A 117 -18.64 12.94 17.96
N GLU A 118 -18.94 13.73 19.02
CA GLU A 118 -19.74 14.95 18.91
C GLU A 118 -19.10 15.98 17.98
N GLN A 119 -17.78 16.23 18.13
CA GLN A 119 -17.06 17.16 17.27
C GLN A 119 -17.04 16.67 15.81
N VAL A 120 -16.78 15.37 15.58
CA VAL A 120 -16.79 14.80 14.23
C VAL A 120 -18.18 14.84 13.63
N SER A 121 -19.25 14.59 14.41
CA SER A 121 -20.64 14.73 13.97
C SER A 121 -20.97 16.16 13.54
N ALA A 122 -20.54 17.15 14.32
CA ALA A 122 -20.73 18.56 14.00
C ALA A 122 -20.05 18.95 12.67
N TYR A 123 -18.80 18.51 12.47
CA TYR A 123 -18.09 18.76 11.21
C TYR A 123 -18.68 17.97 10.04
N ALA A 124 -19.16 16.73 10.26
CA ALA A 124 -19.78 15.93 9.21
C ALA A 124 -21.09 16.57 8.71
N ALA A 125 -21.86 17.19 9.61
CA ALA A 125 -23.11 17.87 9.26
C ALA A 125 -22.91 19.09 8.32
N GLU A 126 -21.68 19.62 8.22
CA GLU A 126 -21.34 20.70 7.28
C GLU A 126 -21.02 20.17 5.87
N ILE A 127 -20.95 18.84 5.68
CA ILE A 127 -20.54 18.20 4.43
C ILE A 127 -21.73 17.44 3.83
N ASP A 128 -22.17 17.83 2.65
CA ASP A 128 -23.28 17.17 1.95
C ASP A 128 -22.99 15.66 1.74
N GLY A 129 -23.96 14.84 2.16
CA GLY A 129 -23.88 13.37 2.02
C GLY A 129 -22.97 12.67 3.03
N LEU A 130 -22.45 13.38 4.02
CA LEU A 130 -21.71 12.81 5.16
C LEU A 130 -22.47 13.07 6.46
N GLU A 131 -22.75 12.00 7.20
CA GLU A 131 -23.41 12.05 8.50
C GLU A 131 -22.73 11.03 9.40
N LEU A 132 -22.38 11.44 10.62
CA LEU A 132 -22.04 10.51 11.70
C LEU A 132 -23.24 10.45 12.65
N ALA A 133 -23.95 9.35 12.62
CA ALA A 133 -25.07 9.08 13.51
C ALA A 133 -24.63 8.04 14.56
N PRO A 134 -24.31 8.45 15.80
CA PRO A 134 -23.82 7.53 16.84
C PRO A 134 -24.83 6.43 17.23
N ASP A 135 -26.08 6.58 16.92
CA ASP A 135 -27.14 5.57 17.07
C ASP A 135 -27.07 4.44 16.05
N ARG A 136 -26.35 4.65 14.90
CA ARG A 136 -26.13 3.64 13.87
C ARG A 136 -24.85 2.85 14.13
N ALA A 137 -24.98 1.53 14.36
CA ALA A 137 -23.82 0.65 14.60
C ALA A 137 -22.74 0.75 13.52
N ALA A 138 -23.13 0.82 12.23
CA ALA A 138 -22.18 0.91 11.11
C ALA A 138 -21.36 2.21 11.14
N ASP A 139 -21.92 3.32 11.62
CA ASP A 139 -21.23 4.60 11.74
C ASP A 139 -20.28 4.58 12.94
N ARG A 140 -20.72 4.02 14.08
CA ARG A 140 -19.87 3.80 15.26
C ARG A 140 -18.66 2.93 14.93
N ASP A 141 -18.87 1.80 14.26
CA ASP A 141 -17.80 0.90 13.84
C ASP A 141 -16.78 1.62 12.94
N ALA A 142 -17.26 2.37 11.95
CA ALA A 142 -16.39 3.11 11.06
C ALA A 142 -15.60 4.22 11.75
N PHE A 143 -16.22 4.90 12.74
CA PHE A 143 -15.58 5.92 13.55
C PHE A 143 -14.52 5.30 14.49
N VAL A 144 -14.87 4.21 15.19
CA VAL A 144 -13.93 3.49 16.08
C VAL A 144 -12.76 2.89 15.29
N ASP A 145 -13.00 2.40 14.08
CA ASP A 145 -11.92 1.97 13.16
C ASP A 145 -10.94 3.12 12.84
N ALA A 146 -11.44 4.34 12.60
CA ALA A 146 -10.62 5.53 12.36
C ALA A 146 -9.81 5.93 13.61
N VAL A 147 -10.44 5.90 14.78
CA VAL A 147 -9.77 6.15 16.07
C VAL A 147 -8.70 5.09 16.36
N GLY A 148 -9.00 3.81 16.12
CA GLY A 148 -8.06 2.70 16.25
C GLY A 148 -6.85 2.85 15.34
N TRP A 149 -7.04 3.37 14.13
CA TRP A 149 -5.96 3.68 13.20
C TRP A 149 -5.03 4.78 13.74
N LEU A 150 -5.61 5.83 14.37
CA LEU A 150 -4.85 6.91 15.02
C LEU A 150 -4.12 6.41 16.27
N ALA A 151 -4.76 5.57 17.07
CA ALA A 151 -4.15 4.97 18.25
C ALA A 151 -2.97 4.06 17.88
N THR A 152 -3.10 3.23 16.85
CA THR A 152 -2.02 2.37 16.36
C THR A 152 -0.79 3.19 15.98
N ARG A 153 -0.97 4.42 15.44
CA ARG A 153 0.13 5.31 15.05
C ARG A 153 0.61 6.22 16.16
N GLY A 154 0.06 6.08 17.37
CA GLY A 154 0.48 6.82 18.55
C GLY A 154 0.01 8.28 18.57
N ALA A 155 -0.98 8.65 17.77
CA ALA A 155 -1.65 9.95 17.87
C ALA A 155 -2.55 10.04 19.11
N LEU A 156 -3.10 8.88 19.50
CA LEU A 156 -3.95 8.68 20.66
C LEU A 156 -3.39 7.53 21.52
N THR A 157 -3.41 7.70 22.83
CA THR A 157 -3.07 6.64 23.77
C THR A 157 -4.23 6.47 24.74
N LEU A 158 -4.79 5.27 24.82
CA LEU A 158 -5.88 4.99 25.75
C LEU A 158 -5.39 5.20 27.20
N ALA A 159 -6.00 6.16 27.89
CA ALA A 159 -5.71 6.48 29.29
C ALA A 159 -6.65 5.71 30.23
N ASP A 160 -7.94 5.57 29.88
CA ASP A 160 -8.94 4.85 30.65
C ASP A 160 -10.10 4.39 29.77
N GLY A 161 -10.85 3.37 30.23
CA GLY A 161 -12.04 2.87 29.55
C GLY A 161 -11.76 1.93 28.37
N ASP A 162 -12.75 1.74 27.48
CA ASP A 162 -12.69 0.83 26.34
C ASP A 162 -13.53 1.34 25.15
N ALA A 163 -12.86 1.50 24.00
CA ALA A 163 -13.51 1.92 22.77
C ALA A 163 -14.53 0.90 22.23
N GLY A 164 -14.31 -0.40 22.48
CA GLY A 164 -15.25 -1.46 22.12
C GLY A 164 -16.55 -1.37 22.90
N GLY A 165 -16.47 -1.06 24.21
CA GLY A 165 -17.61 -0.79 25.07
C GLY A 165 -18.44 0.39 24.55
N TRP A 166 -17.81 1.50 24.19
CA TRP A 166 -18.47 2.64 23.57
C TRP A 166 -19.12 2.29 22.22
N ALA A 167 -18.43 1.53 21.37
CA ALA A 167 -19.01 1.12 20.09
C ALA A 167 -20.26 0.25 20.25
N ALA A 168 -20.30 -0.58 21.29
CA ALA A 168 -21.46 -1.41 21.61
C ALA A 168 -22.61 -0.59 22.17
N ASP A 169 -22.33 0.28 23.14
CA ASP A 169 -23.32 1.14 23.84
C ASP A 169 -22.68 2.49 24.25
N PRO A 170 -22.87 3.56 23.46
CA PRO A 170 -22.30 4.87 23.75
C PRO A 170 -22.80 5.53 25.04
N GLU A 171 -23.98 5.11 25.58
CA GLU A 171 -24.51 5.65 26.81
C GLU A 171 -23.91 4.99 28.06
N ALA A 172 -23.45 3.73 27.92
CA ALA A 172 -22.92 2.94 29.03
C ALA A 172 -21.39 2.81 28.98
N GLY A 173 -20.78 2.94 27.80
CA GLY A 173 -19.35 2.83 27.60
C GLY A 173 -18.68 4.18 27.35
N GLU A 174 -17.43 4.31 27.80
CA GLU A 174 -16.59 5.48 27.49
C GLU A 174 -15.12 5.09 27.35
N ALA A 175 -14.35 5.89 26.61
CA ALA A 175 -12.91 5.75 26.50
C ALA A 175 -12.25 7.14 26.52
N LEU A 176 -11.26 7.32 27.38
CA LEU A 176 -10.47 8.54 27.50
C LEU A 176 -9.11 8.33 26.82
N TYR A 177 -8.72 9.27 26.00
CA TYR A 177 -7.43 9.23 25.28
C TYR A 177 -6.55 10.43 25.62
N ASP A 178 -5.26 10.16 25.83
CA ASP A 178 -4.21 11.16 25.76
C ASP A 178 -3.89 11.45 24.29
N ILE A 179 -3.68 12.73 23.94
CA ILE A 179 -3.41 13.20 22.59
C ILE A 179 -1.92 13.54 22.44
N ASP A 180 -1.21 12.83 21.54
CA ASP A 180 0.12 13.25 21.10
C ASP A 180 -0.02 14.24 19.92
N ARG A 181 -0.13 15.52 20.25
CA ARG A 181 -0.34 16.61 19.28
C ARG A 181 0.75 16.69 18.19
N PRO A 182 2.05 16.57 18.50
CA PRO A 182 3.10 16.43 17.48
C PRO A 182 2.84 15.32 16.47
N VAL A 183 2.32 14.16 16.91
CA VAL A 183 1.98 13.03 16.02
C VAL A 183 0.76 13.38 15.18
N VAL A 184 -0.30 13.97 15.76
CA VAL A 184 -1.48 14.43 15.01
C VAL A 184 -1.06 15.35 13.86
N PHE A 185 -0.22 16.35 14.13
CA PHE A 185 0.26 17.26 13.09
C PHE A 185 1.19 16.57 12.07
N ALA A 186 1.96 15.57 12.48
CA ALA A 186 2.79 14.82 11.55
C ALA A 186 1.95 13.93 10.61
N LEU A 187 0.82 13.39 11.08
CA LEU A 187 -0.08 12.57 10.28
C LEU A 187 -0.79 13.35 9.18
N PHE A 188 -1.29 14.55 9.50
CA PHE A 188 -2.01 15.39 8.54
C PHE A 188 -1.25 16.68 8.26
N ARG A 189 -0.38 16.62 7.28
CA ARG A 189 0.39 17.77 6.79
C ARG A 189 0.45 17.74 5.27
N PRO A 190 -0.56 18.30 4.60
CA PRO A 190 -0.57 18.32 3.14
C PRO A 190 0.60 19.15 2.60
N PRO A 191 1.15 18.82 1.42
CA PRO A 191 2.27 19.56 0.82
C PRO A 191 1.90 20.99 0.44
N ARG A 192 0.61 21.25 0.23
CA ARG A 192 0.04 22.54 -0.15
C ARG A 192 -1.21 22.87 0.66
N ALA A 193 -1.59 24.15 0.64
CA ALA A 193 -2.88 24.61 1.18
C ALA A 193 -4.01 24.01 0.33
N LEU A 194 -4.87 23.19 0.96
CA LEU A 194 -5.94 22.45 0.28
C LEU A 194 -6.97 23.36 -0.41
N GLN A 195 -7.17 24.58 0.13
CA GLN A 195 -8.08 25.58 -0.41
C GLN A 195 -7.75 26.07 -1.83
N HIS A 196 -6.54 25.79 -2.32
CA HIS A 196 -6.10 26.17 -3.67
C HIS A 196 -5.99 24.97 -4.61
N LEU A 197 -6.50 23.82 -4.20
CA LEU A 197 -6.49 22.60 -5.04
C LEU A 197 -7.61 22.67 -6.07
N HIS A 198 -7.24 22.59 -7.33
CA HIS A 198 -8.16 22.40 -8.47
C HIS A 198 -8.18 20.95 -8.94
N SER A 199 -7.16 20.19 -8.63
CA SER A 199 -7.04 18.77 -8.90
C SER A 199 -6.28 18.09 -7.76
N VAL A 200 -6.62 16.84 -7.46
CA VAL A 200 -5.91 15.98 -6.51
C VAL A 200 -4.44 15.78 -6.88
N THR A 201 -4.10 15.92 -8.14
CA THR A 201 -2.70 15.87 -8.62
C THR A 201 -1.82 16.95 -7.98
N GLY A 202 -2.40 18.07 -7.55
CA GLY A 202 -1.69 19.09 -6.76
C GLY A 202 -1.16 18.60 -5.40
N LEU A 203 -1.59 17.41 -4.93
CA LEU A 203 -1.07 16.76 -3.71
C LEU A 203 0.13 15.85 -3.97
N PHE A 204 0.48 15.57 -5.23
CA PHE A 204 1.56 14.62 -5.56
C PHE A 204 2.96 15.10 -5.15
N GLY A 205 3.12 16.37 -4.86
CA GLY A 205 4.41 16.99 -4.63
C GLY A 205 5.00 17.50 -5.95
N GLU A 206 5.71 18.60 -5.88
CA GLU A 206 6.38 19.15 -7.07
C GLU A 206 7.85 18.82 -7.03
N GLU A 207 8.33 18.24 -8.12
CA GLU A 207 9.72 18.47 -8.53
C GLU A 207 9.85 19.99 -8.79
N PRO A 208 10.92 20.66 -8.34
CA PRO A 208 11.14 22.06 -8.66
C PRO A 208 10.95 22.26 -10.17
N THR A 209 10.12 23.22 -10.56
CA THR A 209 9.74 23.47 -11.98
C THR A 209 10.95 23.68 -12.87
N THR A 210 12.06 24.16 -12.30
CA THR A 210 13.35 24.34 -12.98
C THR A 210 14.07 23.01 -13.27
N GLU A 211 13.69 21.91 -12.64
CA GLU A 211 14.33 20.60 -12.80
C GLU A 211 13.47 19.59 -13.59
N ALA A 212 12.19 19.90 -13.83
CA ALA A 212 11.30 19.03 -14.59
C ALA A 212 11.89 18.71 -15.97
N GLY A 213 11.94 17.41 -16.33
CA GLY A 213 12.53 16.95 -17.58
C GLY A 213 14.07 16.85 -17.60
N THR A 214 14.76 17.26 -16.53
CA THR A 214 16.22 17.07 -16.47
C THR A 214 16.59 15.59 -16.30
N PRO A 215 17.81 15.16 -16.71
CA PRO A 215 18.28 13.81 -16.46
C PRO A 215 18.26 13.42 -14.98
N ALA A 216 18.45 14.38 -14.07
CA ALA A 216 18.38 14.14 -12.61
C ALA A 216 16.96 13.86 -12.16
N ALA A 217 15.97 14.62 -12.62
CA ALA A 217 14.55 14.40 -12.32
C ALA A 217 14.05 13.06 -12.86
N LEU A 218 14.43 12.72 -14.12
CA LEU A 218 14.11 11.42 -14.70
C LEU A 218 14.73 10.27 -13.89
N ALA A 219 15.97 10.42 -13.43
CA ALA A 219 16.63 9.40 -12.61
C ALA A 219 15.93 9.24 -11.24
N ARG A 220 15.48 10.34 -10.60
CA ARG A 220 14.67 10.30 -9.37
C ARG A 220 13.35 9.58 -9.60
N ALA A 221 12.62 9.90 -10.66
CA ALA A 221 11.34 9.27 -10.99
C ALA A 221 11.51 7.75 -11.20
N VAL A 222 12.56 7.32 -11.92
CA VAL A 222 12.83 5.88 -12.11
C VAL A 222 13.19 5.19 -10.80
N ARG A 223 14.01 5.81 -9.93
CA ARG A 223 14.34 5.24 -8.61
C ARG A 223 13.09 5.14 -7.71
N ARG A 224 12.20 6.16 -7.74
CA ARG A 224 10.90 6.11 -7.05
C ARG A 224 10.09 4.92 -7.53
N ALA A 225 9.92 4.77 -8.83
CA ALA A 225 9.18 3.64 -9.40
C ALA A 225 9.76 2.28 -8.93
N VAL A 226 11.08 2.14 -8.90
CA VAL A 226 11.77 0.89 -8.49
C VAL A 226 11.58 0.60 -7.00
N VAL A 227 11.56 1.62 -6.13
CA VAL A 227 11.37 1.46 -4.67
C VAL A 227 9.92 1.25 -4.29
N GLU A 228 8.99 1.89 -5.00
CA GLU A 228 7.56 1.91 -4.65
C GLU A 228 6.78 0.74 -5.25
N ARG A 229 7.28 0.14 -6.34
CA ARG A 229 6.58 -0.92 -7.08
C ARG A 229 7.31 -2.25 -6.96
N PRO A 230 6.59 -3.36 -6.79
CA PRO A 230 7.19 -4.71 -6.77
C PRO A 230 7.93 -5.04 -8.07
N VAL A 231 7.39 -4.55 -9.20
CA VAL A 231 7.99 -4.70 -10.55
C VAL A 231 7.76 -3.41 -11.32
N VAL A 232 8.81 -2.90 -11.95
CA VAL A 232 8.74 -1.82 -12.94
C VAL A 232 8.86 -2.44 -14.32
N TYR A 233 7.77 -2.44 -15.07
CA TYR A 233 7.79 -2.91 -16.46
C TYR A 233 8.30 -1.81 -17.39
N ALA A 234 9.21 -2.17 -18.29
CA ALA A 234 9.71 -1.24 -19.29
C ALA A 234 8.59 -0.72 -20.22
N ALA A 235 7.54 -1.50 -20.42
CA ALA A 235 6.37 -1.13 -21.20
C ALA A 235 5.53 -0.01 -20.57
N ASP A 236 5.55 0.13 -19.25
CA ASP A 236 4.81 1.17 -18.52
C ASP A 236 5.56 2.52 -18.50
N LEU A 237 6.79 2.58 -19.01
CA LEU A 237 7.65 3.76 -18.99
C LEU A 237 7.77 4.44 -20.36
N GLY A 238 7.93 5.76 -20.36
CA GLY A 238 8.30 6.52 -21.54
C GLY A 238 9.73 6.19 -22.05
N PRO A 239 10.09 6.58 -23.28
CA PRO A 239 11.40 6.24 -23.88
C PRO A 239 12.58 6.67 -23.01
N ASP A 240 12.56 7.90 -22.49
CA ASP A 240 13.64 8.45 -21.68
C ASP A 240 13.78 7.74 -20.33
N GLN A 241 12.66 7.44 -19.67
CA GLN A 241 12.66 6.67 -18.43
C GLN A 241 13.17 5.24 -18.65
N ARG A 242 12.83 4.61 -19.77
CA ARG A 242 13.37 3.28 -20.15
C ARG A 242 14.88 3.31 -20.31
N ALA A 243 15.40 4.35 -20.96
CA ALA A 243 16.84 4.55 -21.13
C ALA A 243 17.54 4.73 -19.77
N VAL A 244 16.91 5.43 -18.82
CA VAL A 244 17.42 5.59 -17.46
C VAL A 244 17.32 4.28 -16.68
N LEU A 245 16.20 3.53 -16.76
CA LEU A 245 16.02 2.22 -16.10
C LEU A 245 17.10 1.21 -16.57
N ALA A 246 17.57 1.33 -17.82
CA ALA A 246 18.61 0.48 -18.37
C ALA A 246 20.00 0.77 -17.76
N GLN A 247 20.21 1.92 -17.12
CA GLN A 247 21.50 2.29 -16.53
C GLN A 247 21.75 1.47 -15.24
N GLU A 248 22.85 0.74 -15.20
CA GLU A 248 23.23 -0.09 -14.05
C GLU A 248 23.39 0.74 -12.78
N ARG A 249 24.01 1.92 -12.88
CA ARG A 249 24.26 2.81 -11.75
C ARG A 249 22.97 3.19 -11.02
N VAL A 250 21.89 3.54 -11.74
CA VAL A 250 20.62 3.98 -11.15
C VAL A 250 20.03 2.92 -10.23
N ILE A 251 20.11 1.67 -10.65
CA ILE A 251 19.61 0.53 -9.89
C ILE A 251 20.54 0.15 -8.74
N ALA A 252 21.86 0.16 -8.97
CA ALA A 252 22.85 -0.14 -7.93
C ALA A 252 22.78 0.83 -6.75
N GLU A 253 22.43 2.10 -7.00
CA GLU A 253 22.20 3.09 -5.94
C GLU A 253 20.97 2.72 -5.07
N VAL A 254 19.89 2.22 -5.67
CA VAL A 254 18.71 1.74 -4.93
C VAL A 254 19.03 0.48 -4.13
N GLU A 255 19.79 -0.47 -4.71
CA GLU A 255 20.27 -1.66 -4.00
C GLU A 255 21.11 -1.29 -2.77
N ALA A 256 22.07 -0.37 -2.96
CA ALA A 256 22.94 0.07 -1.87
C ALA A 256 22.17 0.80 -0.77
N PHE A 257 21.15 1.60 -1.11
CA PHE A 257 20.31 2.31 -0.17
C PHE A 257 19.37 1.39 0.61
N THR A 258 18.75 0.41 -0.08
CA THR A 258 17.72 -0.45 0.51
C THR A 258 18.25 -1.77 1.08
N GLY A 259 19.39 -2.27 0.58
CA GLY A 259 19.89 -3.63 0.85
C GLY A 259 19.13 -4.74 0.13
N LEU A 260 18.15 -4.37 -0.71
CA LEU A 260 17.45 -5.31 -1.58
C LEU A 260 18.30 -5.63 -2.82
N ARG A 261 18.00 -6.72 -3.52
CA ARG A 261 18.70 -7.12 -4.75
C ARG A 261 17.82 -6.87 -5.96
N ALA A 262 18.36 -6.22 -6.95
CA ALA A 262 17.65 -6.01 -8.20
C ALA A 262 17.73 -7.24 -9.10
N GLU A 263 16.58 -7.70 -9.56
CA GLU A 263 16.48 -8.70 -10.63
C GLU A 263 16.08 -7.98 -11.91
N ARG A 264 16.96 -8.02 -12.91
CA ARG A 264 16.75 -7.42 -14.22
C ARG A 264 16.36 -8.49 -15.22
N ARG A 265 15.30 -8.22 -15.98
CA ARG A 265 14.83 -9.07 -17.07
C ARG A 265 14.48 -8.20 -18.28
N ALA A 266 14.19 -8.84 -19.41
CA ALA A 266 13.79 -8.13 -20.63
C ALA A 266 12.53 -7.29 -20.43
N GLU A 267 11.61 -7.76 -19.59
CA GLU A 267 10.34 -7.08 -19.28
C GLU A 267 10.50 -5.91 -18.31
N GLY A 268 11.56 -5.87 -17.48
CA GLY A 268 11.69 -4.80 -16.48
C GLY A 268 12.63 -5.12 -15.33
N VAL A 269 12.40 -4.44 -14.20
CA VAL A 269 13.23 -4.55 -12.98
C VAL A 269 12.34 -4.78 -11.76
N ALA A 270 12.75 -5.69 -10.87
CA ALA A 270 12.14 -5.91 -9.57
C ALA A 270 13.19 -5.88 -8.46
N LEU A 271 12.85 -5.33 -7.29
CA LEU A 271 13.66 -5.46 -6.08
C LEU A 271 13.25 -6.72 -5.32
N ILE A 272 14.21 -7.58 -5.02
CA ILE A 272 13.99 -8.88 -4.40
C ILE A 272 14.62 -8.92 -3.01
N ASP A 273 13.82 -9.30 -2.03
CA ASP A 273 14.30 -9.62 -0.69
C ASP A 273 14.79 -11.07 -0.62
N THR A 274 16.09 -11.25 -0.75
CA THR A 274 16.73 -12.58 -0.68
C THR A 274 16.73 -13.17 0.74
N SER A 275 16.53 -12.32 1.75
CA SER A 275 16.51 -12.74 3.17
C SER A 275 15.11 -13.16 3.65
N GLY A 276 14.05 -12.76 2.95
CA GLY A 276 12.64 -12.95 3.34
C GLY A 276 12.23 -12.18 4.60
N ARG A 277 13.03 -11.20 5.05
CA ARG A 277 12.79 -10.42 6.28
C ARG A 277 12.61 -8.92 6.04
N LEU A 278 12.81 -8.47 4.81
CA LEU A 278 12.86 -7.05 4.46
C LEU A 278 11.61 -6.60 3.68
N SER A 279 10.80 -7.56 3.21
CA SER A 279 9.57 -7.28 2.45
C SER A 279 8.38 -7.07 3.37
N ASP A 280 7.49 -6.17 2.98
CA ASP A 280 6.15 -5.98 3.55
C ASP A 280 5.18 -7.10 3.13
N VAL A 281 5.43 -7.74 1.98
CA VAL A 281 4.67 -8.90 1.49
C VAL A 281 5.59 -10.11 1.36
N ARG A 282 5.32 -11.16 2.14
CA ARG A 282 6.06 -12.43 2.04
C ARG A 282 5.49 -13.30 0.93
N PHE A 283 6.19 -13.34 -0.20
CA PHE A 283 5.83 -14.21 -1.31
C PHE A 283 7.12 -14.72 -2.01
N PRO A 284 7.28 -16.04 -2.17
CA PRO A 284 6.45 -17.15 -1.70
C PRO A 284 6.28 -17.23 -0.19
N GLY A 285 5.15 -17.77 0.28
CA GLY A 285 4.80 -17.86 1.71
C GLY A 285 4.13 -19.18 2.07
N THR A 286 4.01 -19.43 3.39
CA THR A 286 3.44 -20.69 3.93
C THR A 286 1.93 -20.61 4.22
N GLY A 287 1.32 -19.42 4.14
CA GLY A 287 -0.12 -19.25 4.34
C GLY A 287 -0.94 -19.79 3.16
N THR A 288 -2.20 -20.16 3.41
CA THR A 288 -3.10 -20.73 2.39
C THR A 288 -3.18 -19.88 1.13
N VAL A 289 -3.40 -18.57 1.28
CA VAL A 289 -3.50 -17.63 0.14
C VAL A 289 -2.22 -17.65 -0.70
N ALA A 290 -1.04 -17.60 -0.07
CA ALA A 290 0.24 -17.62 -0.78
C ALA A 290 0.51 -18.97 -1.47
N GLN A 291 0.11 -20.10 -0.85
CA GLN A 291 0.25 -21.42 -1.44
C GLN A 291 -0.67 -21.59 -2.66
N VAL A 292 -1.95 -21.19 -2.51
CA VAL A 292 -2.92 -21.24 -3.63
C VAL A 292 -2.48 -20.31 -4.76
N ALA A 293 -1.95 -19.12 -4.43
CA ALA A 293 -1.41 -18.20 -5.43
C ALA A 293 -0.27 -18.82 -6.24
N LEU A 294 0.67 -19.53 -5.60
CA LEU A 294 1.76 -20.25 -6.30
C LEU A 294 1.23 -21.36 -7.20
N LEU A 295 0.27 -22.12 -6.74
CA LEU A 295 -0.36 -23.18 -7.54
C LEU A 295 -1.12 -22.59 -8.72
N LEU A 296 -1.88 -21.52 -8.50
CA LEU A 296 -2.60 -20.81 -9.57
C LEU A 296 -1.62 -20.21 -10.61
N ILE A 297 -0.47 -19.67 -10.18
CA ILE A 297 0.57 -19.22 -11.11
C ILE A 297 1.06 -20.34 -12.00
N ALA A 298 1.26 -21.54 -11.47
CA ALA A 298 1.69 -22.69 -12.27
C ALA A 298 0.65 -23.04 -13.33
N GLU A 299 -0.63 -23.14 -12.94
CA GLU A 299 -1.73 -23.43 -13.87
C GLU A 299 -1.87 -22.34 -14.95
N ILE A 300 -1.81 -21.04 -14.55
CA ILE A 300 -1.84 -19.93 -15.51
C ILE A 300 -0.63 -19.96 -16.46
N ALA A 301 0.57 -20.27 -15.94
CA ALA A 301 1.76 -20.37 -16.77
C ALA A 301 1.65 -21.48 -17.81
N ASP A 302 1.08 -22.61 -17.44
CA ASP A 302 0.82 -23.72 -18.37
C ASP A 302 -0.20 -23.34 -19.45
N LEU A 303 -1.26 -22.59 -19.08
CA LEU A 303 -2.23 -22.04 -20.05
C LEU A 303 -1.58 -21.04 -21.02
N VAL A 304 -0.69 -20.18 -20.54
CA VAL A 304 0.02 -19.18 -21.38
C VAL A 304 0.97 -19.85 -22.36
N LEU A 305 1.49 -21.02 -22.02
CA LEU A 305 2.45 -21.76 -22.83
C LEU A 305 1.81 -22.83 -23.72
N ASP A 306 0.50 -23.03 -23.60
CA ASP A 306 -0.24 -23.95 -24.47
C ASP A 306 -0.32 -23.33 -25.89
N ILE A 307 0.52 -23.87 -26.79
CA ILE A 307 0.60 -23.44 -28.19
C ILE A 307 -0.63 -23.90 -28.98
N ASP A 308 -1.23 -25.01 -28.56
CA ASP A 308 -2.37 -25.60 -29.26
C ASP A 308 -3.67 -24.84 -28.97
N ASN A 309 -3.75 -24.22 -27.74
CA ASN A 309 -4.91 -23.43 -27.32
C ASN A 309 -4.47 -22.05 -26.78
N PRO A 310 -4.00 -21.13 -27.65
CA PRO A 310 -3.45 -19.85 -27.21
C PRO A 310 -4.50 -18.99 -26.52
N LEU A 311 -4.14 -18.39 -25.39
CA LEU A 311 -5.00 -17.47 -24.67
C LEU A 311 -5.30 -16.20 -25.51
N PRO A 312 -6.52 -15.65 -25.40
CA PRO A 312 -6.84 -14.35 -26.02
C PRO A 312 -5.88 -13.27 -25.52
N GLN A 313 -5.45 -12.40 -26.43
CA GLN A 313 -4.57 -11.29 -26.12
C GLN A 313 -5.41 -10.00 -26.02
N ARG A 314 -5.31 -9.28 -24.89
CA ARG A 314 -6.05 -8.05 -24.66
C ARG A 314 -5.12 -6.89 -24.30
N VAL A 315 -5.54 -5.70 -24.70
CA VAL A 315 -4.94 -4.44 -24.26
C VAL A 315 -5.49 -4.11 -22.87
N PRO A 316 -4.69 -3.63 -21.92
CA PRO A 316 -5.21 -3.07 -20.67
C PRO A 316 -6.25 -1.98 -20.96
N GLY A 317 -7.32 -1.97 -20.17
CA GLY A 317 -8.28 -0.87 -20.17
C GLY A 317 -7.66 0.46 -19.74
N PRO A 318 -8.43 1.55 -19.71
CA PRO A 318 -7.97 2.84 -19.25
C PRO A 318 -7.31 2.74 -17.87
N ASP A 319 -6.40 3.64 -17.61
CA ASP A 319 -5.62 3.64 -16.38
C ASP A 319 -6.53 3.89 -15.16
N ALA A 320 -6.63 2.92 -14.28
CA ALA A 320 -7.42 3.03 -13.05
C ALA A 320 -6.98 4.21 -12.16
N ALA A 321 -5.71 4.63 -12.23
CA ALA A 321 -5.22 5.81 -11.53
C ALA A 321 -5.79 7.09 -12.14
N ALA A 322 -5.88 7.19 -13.46
CA ALA A 322 -6.49 8.33 -14.14
C ALA A 322 -8.00 8.43 -13.87
N GLU A 323 -8.71 7.29 -13.88
CA GLU A 323 -10.14 7.24 -13.51
C GLU A 323 -10.35 7.68 -12.05
N LEU A 324 -9.47 7.26 -11.13
CA LEU A 324 -9.53 7.66 -9.74
C LEU A 324 -9.26 9.16 -9.57
N VAL A 325 -8.28 9.73 -10.28
CA VAL A 325 -8.01 11.18 -10.30
C VAL A 325 -9.26 11.92 -10.76
N ALA A 326 -9.86 11.53 -11.88
CA ALA A 326 -11.07 12.18 -12.41
C ALA A 326 -12.24 12.09 -11.43
N ALA A 327 -12.44 10.95 -10.76
CA ALA A 327 -13.49 10.76 -9.76
C ALA A 327 -13.25 11.62 -8.49
N LEU A 328 -12.00 11.77 -8.06
CA LEU A 328 -11.65 12.62 -6.92
C LEU A 328 -11.78 14.09 -7.26
N ASP A 329 -11.34 14.51 -8.47
CA ASP A 329 -11.45 15.90 -8.94
C ASP A 329 -12.91 16.32 -9.07
N ALA A 330 -13.79 15.44 -9.54
CA ALA A 330 -15.24 15.69 -9.58
C ALA A 330 -15.86 15.91 -8.18
N ALA A 331 -15.21 15.46 -7.12
CA ALA A 331 -15.66 15.66 -5.74
C ALA A 331 -15.10 16.94 -5.08
N ILE A 332 -14.17 17.64 -5.74
CA ILE A 332 -13.65 18.93 -5.24
C ILE A 332 -14.76 19.98 -5.43
N PRO A 333 -15.20 20.70 -4.36
CA PRO A 333 -16.23 21.71 -4.50
C PRO A 333 -15.82 22.82 -5.48
N ALA A 334 -16.68 23.13 -6.43
CA ALA A 334 -16.45 24.19 -7.42
C ALA A 334 -16.42 25.61 -6.81
N SER A 335 -16.93 25.78 -5.59
CA SER A 335 -16.93 27.04 -4.84
C SER A 335 -15.68 27.16 -3.97
N THR A 336 -14.53 27.37 -4.59
CA THR A 336 -13.40 27.96 -3.84
C THR A 336 -13.64 29.47 -3.74
N LEU A 337 -13.59 30.02 -2.52
CA LEU A 337 -13.74 31.47 -2.24
C LEU A 337 -12.74 32.36 -3.01
N PHE A 338 -11.80 31.75 -3.69
CA PHE A 338 -10.77 32.36 -4.52
C PHE A 338 -10.71 31.65 -5.88
N ALA A 339 -11.76 31.83 -6.70
CA ALA A 339 -11.62 31.49 -8.13
C ALA A 339 -10.49 32.37 -8.70
N PRO A 340 -9.38 31.80 -9.21
CA PRO A 340 -8.44 32.60 -9.96
C PRO A 340 -9.18 33.21 -11.15
N MET A 341 -8.93 34.48 -11.44
CA MET A 341 -9.30 35.02 -12.75
C MET A 341 -8.49 34.19 -13.76
N VAL A 342 -9.14 33.22 -14.38
CA VAL A 342 -8.56 32.47 -15.48
C VAL A 342 -8.41 33.47 -16.63
N GLU A 343 -7.18 33.83 -16.97
CA GLU A 343 -6.91 34.35 -18.29
C GLU A 343 -7.21 33.21 -19.27
N ASP A 344 -8.26 33.40 -20.10
CA ASP A 344 -8.60 32.50 -21.19
C ASP A 344 -7.42 32.45 -22.17
N GLY A 345 -6.49 31.60 -21.92
CA GLY A 345 -5.48 31.14 -22.87
C GLY A 345 -5.99 29.84 -23.49
N ASP A 346 -6.73 29.96 -24.57
CA ASP A 346 -7.01 28.86 -25.48
C ASP A 346 -5.69 28.40 -26.13
N GLU A 347 -4.91 27.58 -25.41
CA GLU A 347 -3.89 26.76 -26.08
C GLU A 347 -4.63 25.60 -26.75
N PRO A 348 -4.58 25.50 -28.11
CA PRO A 348 -5.20 24.38 -28.80
C PRO A 348 -4.56 23.08 -28.27
N ALA A 349 -5.41 22.16 -27.79
CA ALA A 349 -4.99 20.83 -27.40
C ALA A 349 -4.18 20.22 -28.55
N ALA A 350 -2.89 19.96 -28.28
CA ALA A 350 -2.04 19.27 -29.25
C ALA A 350 -2.70 17.96 -29.64
N GLU A 351 -2.85 17.70 -30.93
CA GLU A 351 -3.34 16.41 -31.43
C GLU A 351 -2.47 15.31 -30.82
N PRO A 352 -3.04 14.23 -30.28
CA PRO A 352 -2.28 13.15 -29.70
C PRO A 352 -1.40 12.54 -30.79
N GLU A 353 -0.08 12.73 -30.68
CA GLU A 353 0.87 11.97 -31.48
C GLU A 353 0.55 10.49 -31.34
N ALA A 354 0.55 9.75 -32.44
CA ALA A 354 0.30 8.31 -32.47
C ALA A 354 1.30 7.63 -31.51
N GLY A 355 0.84 7.32 -30.31
CA GLY A 355 1.62 6.64 -29.29
C GLY A 355 2.07 5.25 -29.77
N PRO A 356 3.08 4.64 -29.13
CA PRO A 356 3.51 3.29 -29.44
C PRO A 356 2.32 2.32 -29.37
N GLU A 357 2.32 1.28 -30.23
CA GLU A 357 1.26 0.26 -30.22
C GLU A 357 1.04 -0.27 -28.80
N PRO A 358 -0.22 -0.34 -28.33
CA PRO A 358 -0.52 -0.75 -26.97
C PRO A 358 -0.09 -2.22 -26.75
N VAL A 359 0.64 -2.45 -25.67
CA VAL A 359 1.10 -3.79 -25.32
C VAL A 359 -0.10 -4.69 -25.00
N ARG A 360 -0.12 -5.89 -25.58
CA ARG A 360 -1.15 -6.90 -25.36
C ARG A 360 -0.68 -7.94 -24.36
N TYR A 361 -1.59 -8.39 -23.50
CA TYR A 361 -1.29 -9.40 -22.48
C TYR A 361 -2.25 -10.59 -22.60
N PRO A 362 -1.80 -11.82 -22.29
CA PRO A 362 -2.68 -12.98 -22.22
C PRO A 362 -3.81 -12.71 -21.20
N PHE A 363 -5.03 -13.08 -21.57
CA PHE A 363 -6.23 -12.88 -20.76
C PHE A 363 -6.75 -14.23 -20.25
N VAL A 364 -7.05 -14.30 -18.96
CA VAL A 364 -7.71 -15.43 -18.31
C VAL A 364 -9.05 -14.96 -17.73
N ALA A 365 -10.15 -15.62 -18.15
CA ALA A 365 -11.50 -15.27 -17.70
C ALA A 365 -11.67 -15.54 -16.19
N ALA A 366 -12.49 -14.72 -15.52
CA ALA A 366 -12.76 -14.83 -14.07
C ALA A 366 -13.33 -16.17 -13.68
N ASP A 367 -14.19 -16.77 -14.52
CA ASP A 367 -14.75 -18.09 -14.30
C ASP A 367 -13.65 -19.16 -14.28
N ARG A 368 -12.71 -19.07 -15.24
CA ARG A 368 -11.58 -20.00 -15.29
C ARG A 368 -10.67 -19.88 -14.06
N VAL A 369 -10.43 -18.65 -13.58
CA VAL A 369 -9.66 -18.45 -12.34
C VAL A 369 -10.39 -19.09 -11.16
N ARG A 370 -11.72 -18.87 -11.02
CA ARG A 370 -12.52 -19.46 -9.93
C ARG A 370 -12.55 -20.99 -9.98
N GLU A 371 -12.77 -21.56 -11.17
CA GLU A 371 -12.75 -23.01 -11.37
C GLU A 371 -11.39 -23.61 -10.99
N THR A 372 -10.29 -22.97 -11.41
CA THR A 372 -8.94 -23.40 -11.08
C THR A 372 -8.69 -23.35 -9.57
N VAL A 373 -9.05 -22.26 -8.89
CA VAL A 373 -8.90 -22.17 -7.42
C VAL A 373 -9.78 -23.20 -6.71
N GLY A 374 -11.00 -23.45 -7.18
CA GLY A 374 -11.88 -24.52 -6.66
C GLY A 374 -11.23 -25.89 -6.78
N MET A 375 -10.72 -26.24 -7.96
CA MET A 375 -10.00 -27.48 -8.19
C MET A 375 -8.76 -27.64 -7.30
N LEU A 376 -8.00 -26.56 -7.08
CA LEU A 376 -6.85 -26.54 -6.19
C LEU A 376 -7.27 -26.72 -4.72
N ALA A 377 -8.38 -26.11 -4.31
CA ALA A 377 -8.95 -26.28 -2.98
C ALA A 377 -9.41 -27.73 -2.74
N ASP A 378 -10.04 -28.34 -3.69
CA ASP A 378 -10.44 -29.77 -3.62
C ASP A 378 -9.23 -30.71 -3.55
N ARG A 379 -8.20 -30.42 -4.35
CA ARG A 379 -7.01 -31.28 -4.44
C ARG A 379 -6.07 -31.19 -3.25
N TYR A 380 -5.89 -29.99 -2.71
CA TYR A 380 -4.90 -29.68 -1.68
C TYR A 380 -5.51 -29.20 -0.36
N GLY A 381 -6.85 -29.15 -0.26
CA GLY A 381 -7.58 -28.54 0.86
C GLY A 381 -7.25 -29.12 2.24
N ALA A 382 -6.81 -30.40 2.32
CA ALA A 382 -6.37 -30.99 3.59
C ALA A 382 -5.24 -30.20 4.31
N THR A 383 -4.55 -29.31 3.58
CA THR A 383 -3.44 -28.50 4.10
C THR A 383 -3.80 -27.03 4.29
N PHE A 384 -4.96 -26.61 3.82
CA PHE A 384 -5.45 -25.25 3.87
C PHE A 384 -6.23 -25.00 5.16
N ALA A 385 -6.30 -23.73 5.56
CA ALA A 385 -7.09 -23.34 6.72
C ALA A 385 -8.59 -23.52 6.42
N ALA A 386 -9.33 -24.15 7.34
CA ALA A 386 -10.71 -24.59 7.13
C ALA A 386 -11.68 -23.45 6.72
N HIS A 387 -11.47 -22.23 7.24
CA HIS A 387 -12.31 -21.08 6.88
C HIS A 387 -12.21 -20.71 5.39
N TRP A 388 -11.04 -20.93 4.73
CA TRP A 388 -10.87 -20.69 3.30
C TRP A 388 -11.57 -21.74 2.44
N LEU A 389 -11.69 -22.98 2.94
CA LEU A 389 -12.42 -24.04 2.26
C LEU A 389 -13.95 -23.84 2.32
N ALA A 390 -14.39 -23.13 3.36
CA ALA A 390 -15.81 -22.76 3.50
C ALA A 390 -16.23 -21.61 2.57
N ASP A 391 -15.28 -20.79 2.10
CA ASP A 391 -15.53 -19.64 1.23
C ASP A 391 -14.47 -19.54 0.12
N VAL A 392 -14.58 -20.42 -0.89
CA VAL A 392 -13.70 -20.43 -2.07
C VAL A 392 -13.77 -19.12 -2.87
N PRO A 393 -14.92 -18.45 -3.02
CA PRO A 393 -15.00 -17.12 -3.63
C PRO A 393 -14.12 -16.09 -2.92
N ALA A 394 -14.17 -16.00 -1.59
CA ALA A 394 -13.31 -15.10 -0.82
C ALA A 394 -11.82 -15.47 -0.96
N LEU A 395 -11.48 -16.76 -0.92
CA LEU A 395 -10.11 -17.23 -1.20
C LEU A 395 -9.65 -16.80 -2.59
N THR A 396 -10.49 -16.92 -3.60
CA THR A 396 -10.15 -16.50 -4.98
C THR A 396 -9.86 -15.01 -5.05
N ALA A 397 -10.70 -14.17 -4.41
CA ALA A 397 -10.53 -12.73 -4.36
C ALA A 397 -9.20 -12.34 -3.69
N GLU A 398 -8.86 -12.94 -2.55
CA GLU A 398 -7.61 -12.68 -1.84
C GLU A 398 -6.37 -13.16 -2.60
N VAL A 399 -6.47 -14.29 -3.32
CA VAL A 399 -5.39 -14.77 -4.18
C VAL A 399 -5.15 -13.82 -5.35
N VAL A 400 -6.20 -13.38 -6.03
CA VAL A 400 -6.10 -12.40 -7.14
C VAL A 400 -5.56 -11.08 -6.63
N GLU A 401 -6.01 -10.61 -5.46
CA GLU A 401 -5.52 -9.38 -4.83
C GLU A 401 -4.02 -9.47 -4.47
N LEU A 402 -3.56 -10.60 -3.94
CA LEU A 402 -2.13 -10.85 -3.70
C LEU A 402 -1.32 -10.77 -5.00
N LEU A 403 -1.79 -11.43 -6.07
CA LEU A 403 -1.12 -11.40 -7.37
C LEU A 403 -1.13 -9.99 -8.00
N ARG A 404 -2.21 -9.22 -7.83
CA ARG A 404 -2.32 -7.83 -8.24
C ARG A 404 -1.30 -6.95 -7.49
N ARG A 405 -1.23 -7.07 -6.16
CA ARG A 405 -0.27 -6.32 -5.31
C ARG A 405 1.17 -6.60 -5.72
N LEU A 406 1.48 -7.83 -6.13
CA LEU A 406 2.80 -8.23 -6.63
C LEU A 406 3.02 -7.84 -8.11
N ARG A 407 2.02 -7.24 -8.77
CA ARG A 407 2.04 -6.90 -10.20
C ARG A 407 2.34 -8.12 -11.09
N LEU A 408 1.78 -9.26 -10.75
CA LEU A 408 1.86 -10.50 -11.54
C LEU A 408 0.65 -10.66 -12.45
N VAL A 409 -0.48 -10.06 -12.06
CA VAL A 409 -1.69 -9.95 -12.86
C VAL A 409 -2.25 -8.53 -12.77
N ARG A 410 -3.07 -8.15 -13.76
CA ARG A 410 -3.89 -6.94 -13.74
C ARG A 410 -5.35 -7.35 -13.84
N PRO A 411 -6.18 -7.19 -12.80
CA PRO A 411 -7.60 -7.45 -12.85
C PRO A 411 -8.29 -6.55 -13.88
N VAL A 412 -9.26 -7.12 -14.58
CA VAL A 412 -10.19 -6.44 -15.48
C VAL A 412 -11.60 -6.92 -15.17
N ALA A 413 -12.65 -6.28 -15.71
CA ALA A 413 -14.04 -6.53 -15.34
C ALA A 413 -14.45 -8.02 -15.42
N ASP A 414 -13.93 -8.77 -16.39
CA ASP A 414 -14.33 -10.15 -16.70
C ASP A 414 -13.19 -11.18 -16.49
N GLY A 415 -12.07 -10.78 -15.86
CA GLY A 415 -10.95 -11.69 -15.60
C GLY A 415 -9.66 -10.98 -15.19
N VAL A 416 -8.55 -11.56 -15.60
CA VAL A 416 -7.21 -11.02 -15.31
C VAL A 416 -6.33 -11.02 -16.55
N LEU A 417 -5.50 -10.00 -16.70
CA LEU A 417 -4.40 -9.95 -17.65
C LEU A 417 -3.15 -10.51 -16.97
N VAL A 418 -2.46 -11.41 -17.64
CA VAL A 418 -1.24 -12.05 -17.13
C VAL A 418 -0.05 -11.18 -17.45
N LEU A 419 0.65 -10.69 -16.42
CA LEU A 419 1.82 -9.85 -16.60
C LEU A 419 3.11 -10.69 -16.67
N PRO A 420 4.15 -10.24 -17.39
CA PRO A 420 5.34 -11.06 -17.67
C PRO A 420 6.08 -11.57 -16.43
N ALA A 421 6.13 -10.81 -15.33
CA ALA A 421 6.82 -11.23 -14.11
C ALA A 421 6.18 -12.45 -13.42
N LEU A 422 4.96 -12.84 -13.80
CA LEU A 422 4.33 -14.08 -13.33
C LEU A 422 5.22 -15.30 -13.66
N ALA A 423 5.87 -15.29 -14.82
CA ALA A 423 6.78 -16.36 -15.25
C ALA A 423 7.96 -16.61 -14.27
N ARG A 424 8.30 -15.62 -13.43
CA ARG A 424 9.35 -15.76 -12.39
C ARG A 424 9.05 -16.90 -11.42
N TYR A 425 7.79 -17.13 -11.12
CA TYR A 425 7.34 -18.13 -10.15
C TYR A 425 6.93 -19.45 -10.80
N ARG A 426 7.06 -19.56 -12.13
CA ARG A 426 6.86 -20.83 -12.84
C ARG A 426 7.90 -21.84 -12.37
N GLY A 427 7.44 -23.00 -11.93
CA GLY A 427 8.31 -24.07 -11.41
C GLY A 427 8.67 -23.92 -9.92
N ALA A 428 8.04 -22.99 -9.21
CA ALA A 428 8.10 -23.00 -7.75
C ALA A 428 7.44 -24.29 -7.22
N VAL A 429 8.21 -25.10 -6.48
CA VAL A 429 7.70 -26.35 -5.90
C VAL A 429 7.00 -26.05 -4.59
N VAL A 430 5.70 -26.29 -4.54
CA VAL A 430 4.94 -26.24 -3.29
C VAL A 430 5.05 -27.59 -2.59
N THR A 431 5.84 -27.65 -1.51
CA THR A 431 5.89 -28.86 -0.67
C THR A 431 4.72 -28.82 0.31
N VAL A 432 3.68 -29.55 -0.01
CA VAL A 432 2.51 -29.70 0.85
C VAL A 432 2.85 -30.68 1.98
N ARG A 433 3.03 -30.17 3.21
CA ARG A 433 3.20 -31.03 4.39
C ARG A 433 1.83 -31.52 4.84
N THR A 434 1.49 -32.76 4.54
CA THR A 434 0.36 -33.45 5.19
C THR A 434 0.67 -33.60 6.68
N ARG A 435 -0.12 -32.95 7.54
CA ARG A 435 -0.13 -33.28 8.97
C ARG A 435 -0.69 -34.71 9.11
N ARG A 436 0.18 -35.68 9.34
CA ARG A 436 -0.26 -36.95 9.92
C ARG A 436 -0.67 -36.66 11.36
N THR A 437 -1.96 -36.84 11.66
CA THR A 437 -2.43 -36.95 13.03
C THR A 437 -1.88 -38.30 13.53
N GLU A 438 -0.76 -38.26 14.23
CA GLU A 438 -0.34 -39.44 15.00
C GLU A 438 -1.39 -39.66 16.08
N GLU A 439 -2.06 -40.77 16.04
CA GLU A 439 -3.01 -41.19 17.05
C GLU A 439 -2.28 -41.32 18.40
N LEU A 440 -2.54 -40.37 19.27
CA LEU A 440 -2.13 -40.38 20.69
C LEU A 440 -3.07 -41.36 21.45
N PHE A 441 -3.10 -42.65 21.09
CA PHE A 441 -3.67 -43.70 21.92
C PHE A 441 -2.69 -44.86 21.98
N VAL A 442 -1.70 -44.75 22.84
CA VAL A 442 -1.05 -45.93 23.38
C VAL A 442 -1.92 -46.41 24.52
N GLY A 443 -2.64 -47.46 24.30
CA GLY A 443 -3.42 -48.15 25.31
C GLY A 443 -2.53 -48.66 26.44
N THR A 444 -2.83 -48.23 27.64
CA THR A 444 -2.31 -48.87 28.88
C THR A 444 -3.01 -50.21 29.03
N GLY A 445 -2.40 -51.27 28.48
CA GLY A 445 -2.70 -52.64 28.84
C GLY A 445 -2.17 -52.90 30.28
N ARG A 446 -3.05 -52.96 31.24
CA ARG A 446 -2.79 -53.63 32.49
C ARG A 446 -2.85 -55.17 32.23
N GLU A 447 -1.73 -55.86 32.38
CA GLU A 447 -1.73 -57.26 32.71
C GLU A 447 -1.27 -57.40 34.18
N GLY A 448 -2.18 -58.02 34.96
CA GLY A 448 -1.86 -58.45 36.31
C GLY A 448 -1.22 -59.86 36.28
N ILE A 449 -0.36 -60.08 37.23
CA ILE A 449 -0.32 -61.22 38.16
C ILE A 449 0.59 -60.79 39.28
#